data_6fbf273fdbed021330e33f2b72b8305a
#
_entry.id   6fbf273fdbed021330e33f2b72b8305a
#
_cell.length_a   1.000
_cell.length_b   1.000
_cell.length_c   1.000
_cell.angle_alpha   90.00
_cell.angle_beta   90.00
_cell.angle_gamma   90.00
#
_symmetry.space_group_name_H-M   'P 1'
#
loop_
_entity.id
_entity.type
_entity.pdbx_description
1 polymer ?
#
loop_
_entity_poly.entity_id
_entity_poly.type
_entity_poly.pdbx_seq_one_letter_code
_entity_poly.pdbx_strand_id
1 'polypeptide(L)'
;MASVALATLPLALSAQRYAGGLVDKTVAVVGNEMIALSDIESEVTMARAQGQSSDRNMRCELLENVMIDKLFLMQARLDSLEVNADNVENELQNRLDQVRTSLGGDDKVEEYFGKPLYRLRLEWRERFQDQSLTQQERQKIAGRVPEITPYDVRQYLDTANVDDLPLVPIKYQLSQICIYPDREAANLAVKERLLAIRERIINGERFATLARLYSEDPGSARRGGELGLASKSIFWPAFSDAAMSLKPGIISQIVETPDGFHLIEVLEKSGDMFNARHILLKPQYTDEDRERAFKTLDSLKTEIAAKAITFELAARFYSEDLPTKTNGGQMADPYTGSSYYEIDQMKPQDYIAVQDLKEGEISDPVESLDNEGRNGNTVYKILRVDKIIPAHPATYENDFTQLADQVRAERQQMEIDKFIDEKIKSTYIVIDPIFADCDFSRSGWSEKIRKD
;
A
#
# COMPACT_ATOMS: atom_id res chain seq x y z
N MET A 1 21.91 -5.64 -0.17
CA MET A 1 22.16 -4.96 -1.45
C MET A 1 22.03 -5.97 -2.56
N ALA A 2 20.87 -6.08 -3.17
CA ALA A 2 20.66 -6.87 -4.36
C ALA A 2 20.14 -5.91 -5.43
N SER A 3 21.03 -5.56 -6.36
CA SER A 3 20.71 -4.75 -7.52
C SER A 3 19.82 -5.56 -8.45
N VAL A 4 18.54 -5.21 -8.52
CA VAL A 4 17.66 -5.71 -9.58
C VAL A 4 17.99 -4.89 -10.84
N ALA A 5 18.78 -5.50 -11.72
CA ALA A 5 18.94 -5.01 -13.07
C ALA A 5 17.62 -5.19 -13.82
N LEU A 6 16.92 -4.11 -14.08
CA LEU A 6 15.80 -4.08 -15.04
C LEU A 6 16.41 -4.36 -16.42
N ALA A 7 16.30 -5.60 -16.87
CA ALA A 7 16.54 -5.97 -18.26
C ALA A 7 15.40 -5.37 -19.08
N THR A 8 15.67 -4.26 -19.76
CA THR A 8 14.82 -3.71 -20.82
C THR A 8 14.95 -4.64 -22.03
N LEU A 9 14.15 -5.70 -22.06
CA LEU A 9 13.87 -6.41 -23.30
C LEU A 9 12.92 -5.51 -24.12
N PRO A 10 13.26 -5.18 -25.37
CA PRO A 10 12.29 -4.59 -26.28
C PRO A 10 11.28 -5.70 -26.60
N LEU A 11 10.13 -5.70 -25.90
CA LEU A 11 8.95 -6.43 -26.33
C LEU A 11 8.46 -5.73 -27.62
N ALA A 12 9.07 -6.11 -28.75
CA ALA A 12 8.41 -5.93 -30.02
C ALA A 12 7.09 -6.70 -29.90
N LEU A 13 5.99 -5.99 -29.70
CA LEU A 13 4.64 -6.47 -29.99
C LEU A 13 4.60 -6.70 -31.50
N SER A 14 5.24 -7.79 -31.97
CA SER A 14 4.93 -8.34 -33.27
C SER A 14 3.47 -8.77 -33.14
N ALA A 15 2.57 -7.99 -33.76
CA ALA A 15 1.25 -8.49 -34.09
C ALA A 15 1.49 -9.86 -34.73
N GLN A 16 1.23 -10.95 -33.99
CA GLN A 16 1.41 -12.27 -34.51
C GLN A 16 0.41 -12.41 -35.64
N ARG A 17 0.87 -12.26 -36.87
CA ARG A 17 0.10 -12.62 -38.06
C ARG A 17 -0.05 -14.13 -38.00
N TYR A 18 -1.19 -14.58 -37.52
CA TYR A 18 -1.56 -15.99 -37.68
C TYR A 18 -1.54 -16.33 -39.16
N ALA A 19 -1.01 -17.51 -39.50
CA ALA A 19 -0.98 -18.03 -40.86
C ALA A 19 -2.42 -18.08 -41.39
N GLY A 20 -2.83 -17.07 -42.17
CA GLY A 20 -4.21 -16.93 -42.65
C GLY A 20 -4.73 -15.51 -42.73
N GLY A 21 -4.00 -14.52 -42.21
CA GLY A 21 -4.39 -13.09 -42.34
C GLY A 21 -5.53 -12.64 -41.41
N LEU A 22 -5.98 -13.45 -40.45
CA LEU A 22 -6.92 -13.05 -39.42
C LEU A 22 -6.23 -12.11 -38.43
N VAL A 23 -6.81 -10.91 -38.30
CA VAL A 23 -6.29 -9.86 -37.43
C VAL A 23 -6.51 -10.21 -35.95
N ASP A 24 -7.61 -10.90 -35.62
CA ASP A 24 -7.98 -11.39 -34.30
C ASP A 24 -9.06 -12.49 -34.42
N LYS A 25 -9.29 -13.26 -33.33
CA LYS A 25 -10.29 -14.32 -33.32
C LYS A 25 -11.13 -14.22 -32.05
N THR A 26 -12.46 -14.21 -32.20
CA THR A 26 -13.37 -14.35 -31.07
C THR A 26 -13.26 -15.76 -30.49
N VAL A 27 -12.86 -15.87 -29.24
CA VAL A 27 -12.65 -17.15 -28.53
C VAL A 27 -13.77 -17.51 -27.58
N ALA A 28 -14.55 -16.51 -27.15
CA ALA A 28 -15.80 -16.78 -26.43
C ALA A 28 -16.79 -15.64 -26.64
N VAL A 29 -18.08 -15.96 -26.46
CA VAL A 29 -19.17 -15.00 -26.40
C VAL A 29 -19.96 -15.27 -25.13
N VAL A 30 -20.21 -14.24 -24.33
CA VAL A 30 -21.01 -14.31 -23.10
C VAL A 30 -22.12 -13.28 -23.20
N GLY A 31 -23.35 -13.73 -23.47
CA GLY A 31 -24.47 -12.82 -23.79
C GLY A 31 -24.17 -11.99 -25.03
N ASN A 32 -24.00 -10.68 -24.84
CA ASN A 32 -23.66 -9.73 -25.92
C ASN A 32 -22.17 -9.34 -25.95
N GLU A 33 -21.37 -9.89 -25.05
CA GLU A 33 -19.96 -9.56 -24.89
C GLU A 33 -19.09 -10.57 -25.65
N MET A 34 -18.22 -10.07 -26.51
CA MET A 34 -17.23 -10.89 -27.21
C MET A 34 -15.90 -10.85 -26.48
N ILE A 35 -15.19 -11.96 -26.45
CA ILE A 35 -13.84 -12.09 -25.92
C ILE A 35 -12.94 -12.48 -27.08
N ALA A 36 -11.93 -11.67 -27.33
CA ALA A 36 -10.96 -11.89 -28.40
C ALA A 36 -9.75 -12.69 -27.89
N LEU A 37 -9.10 -13.41 -28.78
CA LEU A 37 -7.86 -14.14 -28.45
C LEU A 37 -6.76 -13.16 -27.99
N SER A 38 -6.70 -11.99 -28.60
CA SER A 38 -5.76 -10.93 -28.22
C SER A 38 -5.93 -10.44 -26.79
N ASP A 39 -7.15 -10.45 -26.26
CA ASP A 39 -7.42 -10.08 -24.86
C ASP A 39 -6.73 -11.08 -23.92
N ILE A 40 -6.91 -12.39 -24.17
CA ILE A 40 -6.30 -13.45 -23.37
C ILE A 40 -4.75 -13.43 -23.49
N GLU A 41 -4.19 -13.26 -24.71
CA GLU A 41 -2.74 -13.21 -24.89
C GLU A 41 -2.10 -11.95 -24.25
N SER A 42 -2.86 -10.87 -24.17
CA SER A 42 -2.43 -9.67 -23.44
C SER A 42 -2.30 -9.94 -21.95
N GLU A 43 -3.28 -10.60 -21.34
CA GLU A 43 -3.23 -11.01 -19.93
C GLU A 43 -2.10 -12.03 -19.66
N VAL A 44 -1.91 -13.01 -20.56
CA VAL A 44 -0.77 -13.94 -20.50
C VAL A 44 0.57 -13.19 -20.52
N THR A 45 0.67 -12.16 -21.36
CA THR A 45 1.90 -11.36 -21.45
C THR A 45 2.17 -10.58 -20.16
N MET A 46 1.12 -10.03 -19.54
CA MET A 46 1.24 -9.36 -18.23
C MET A 46 1.64 -10.34 -17.12
N ALA A 47 1.02 -11.52 -17.07
CA ALA A 47 1.34 -12.55 -16.09
C ALA A 47 2.80 -13.03 -16.20
N ARG A 48 3.31 -13.19 -17.44
CA ARG A 48 4.73 -13.49 -17.70
C ARG A 48 5.66 -12.39 -17.18
N ALA A 49 5.31 -11.15 -17.41
CA ALA A 49 6.10 -10.02 -16.92
C ALA A 49 6.20 -10.00 -15.38
N GLN A 50 5.22 -10.58 -14.70
CA GLN A 50 5.20 -10.79 -13.24
C GLN A 50 5.87 -12.09 -12.78
N GLY A 51 6.49 -12.86 -13.69
CA GLY A 51 7.22 -14.09 -13.38
C GLY A 51 6.36 -15.35 -13.25
N GLN A 52 5.09 -15.29 -13.68
CA GLN A 52 4.22 -16.46 -13.67
C GLN A 52 4.50 -17.39 -14.87
N SER A 53 4.30 -18.70 -14.67
CA SER A 53 4.38 -19.71 -15.76
C SER A 53 3.24 -19.47 -16.76
N SER A 54 3.54 -19.51 -18.05
CA SER A 54 2.56 -19.31 -19.12
C SER A 54 2.27 -20.60 -19.86
N ASP A 55 1.75 -21.57 -19.14
CA ASP A 55 1.29 -22.83 -19.71
C ASP A 55 -0.12 -22.72 -20.33
N ARG A 56 -0.64 -23.86 -20.79
CA ARG A 56 -1.99 -23.93 -21.33
C ARG A 56 -3.06 -23.71 -20.26
N ASN A 57 -2.81 -24.16 -19.04
CA ASN A 57 -3.74 -24.01 -17.92
C ASN A 57 -3.97 -22.54 -17.60
N MET A 58 -2.92 -21.73 -17.58
CA MET A 58 -3.07 -20.27 -17.40
C MET A 58 -4.03 -19.64 -18.43
N ARG A 59 -3.95 -20.02 -19.70
CA ARG A 59 -4.89 -19.49 -20.71
C ARG A 59 -6.33 -19.90 -20.44
N CYS A 60 -6.53 -21.12 -19.95
CA CYS A 60 -7.85 -21.61 -19.56
C CYS A 60 -8.41 -20.85 -18.35
N GLU A 61 -7.59 -20.63 -17.32
CA GLU A 61 -7.93 -19.87 -16.13
C GLU A 61 -8.23 -18.39 -16.46
N LEU A 62 -7.40 -17.77 -17.29
CA LEU A 62 -7.62 -16.39 -17.74
C LEU A 62 -8.90 -16.25 -18.55
N LEU A 63 -9.18 -17.19 -19.47
CA LEU A 63 -10.44 -17.18 -20.21
C LEU A 63 -11.64 -17.34 -19.25
N GLU A 64 -11.57 -18.26 -18.30
CA GLU A 64 -12.63 -18.49 -17.32
C GLU A 64 -12.88 -17.21 -16.49
N ASN A 65 -11.82 -16.55 -16.00
CA ASN A 65 -11.93 -15.31 -15.24
C ASN A 65 -12.57 -14.20 -16.07
N VAL A 66 -12.15 -14.01 -17.32
CA VAL A 66 -12.75 -13.00 -18.22
C VAL A 66 -14.21 -13.32 -18.50
N MET A 67 -14.56 -14.58 -18.70
CA MET A 67 -15.98 -14.97 -18.89
C MET A 67 -16.82 -14.70 -17.64
N ILE A 68 -16.30 -14.96 -16.45
CA ILE A 68 -16.94 -14.64 -15.17
C ILE A 68 -17.17 -13.13 -15.06
N ASP A 69 -16.16 -12.32 -15.35
CA ASP A 69 -16.28 -10.85 -15.30
C ASP A 69 -17.35 -10.34 -16.29
N LYS A 70 -17.44 -10.94 -17.47
CA LYS A 70 -18.52 -10.61 -18.43
C LYS A 70 -19.92 -10.98 -17.93
N LEU A 71 -20.08 -12.05 -17.13
CA LEU A 71 -21.37 -12.36 -16.48
C LEU A 71 -21.77 -11.26 -15.48
N PHE A 72 -20.84 -10.79 -14.66
CA PHE A 72 -21.09 -9.70 -13.71
C PHE A 72 -21.38 -8.38 -14.45
N LEU A 73 -20.59 -8.04 -15.47
CA LEU A 73 -20.79 -6.84 -16.27
C LEU A 73 -22.17 -6.82 -16.92
N MET A 74 -22.57 -7.93 -17.53
CA MET A 74 -23.88 -8.08 -18.13
C MET A 74 -24.99 -7.86 -17.09
N GLN A 75 -24.86 -8.43 -15.90
CA GLN A 75 -25.85 -8.25 -14.83
C GLN A 75 -25.86 -6.80 -14.33
N ALA A 76 -24.70 -6.18 -14.13
CA ALA A 76 -24.60 -4.78 -13.73
C ALA A 76 -25.34 -3.84 -14.70
N ARG A 77 -25.20 -4.09 -16.01
CA ARG A 77 -25.91 -3.35 -17.05
C ARG A 77 -27.43 -3.61 -17.03
N LEU A 78 -27.85 -4.86 -16.79
CA LEU A 78 -29.27 -5.22 -16.62
C LEU A 78 -29.87 -4.54 -15.38
N ASP A 79 -29.12 -4.46 -14.31
CA ASP A 79 -29.49 -3.81 -13.06
C ASP A 79 -29.38 -2.29 -13.11
N SER A 80 -28.98 -1.73 -14.26
CA SER A 80 -28.81 -0.29 -14.50
C SER A 80 -27.89 0.37 -13.46
N LEU A 81 -26.79 -0.30 -13.09
CA LEU A 81 -25.82 0.30 -12.19
C LEU A 81 -25.09 1.46 -12.87
N GLU A 82 -24.89 2.53 -12.13
CA GLU A 82 -24.21 3.73 -12.61
C GLU A 82 -22.79 3.81 -12.01
N VAL A 83 -21.86 4.29 -12.82
CA VAL A 83 -20.48 4.51 -12.43
C VAL A 83 -20.27 5.98 -12.06
N ASN A 84 -19.54 6.25 -10.99
CA ASN A 84 -19.09 7.61 -10.70
C ASN A 84 -18.04 8.03 -11.75
N ALA A 85 -18.43 8.96 -12.62
CA ALA A 85 -17.60 9.43 -13.72
C ALA A 85 -16.29 10.09 -13.24
N ASP A 86 -16.34 10.80 -12.11
CA ASP A 86 -15.15 11.47 -11.54
C ASP A 86 -14.13 10.44 -11.03
N ASN A 87 -14.58 9.34 -10.41
CA ASN A 87 -13.69 8.27 -9.96
C ASN A 87 -13.00 7.60 -11.15
N VAL A 88 -13.74 7.32 -12.21
CA VAL A 88 -13.18 6.73 -13.44
C VAL A 88 -12.16 7.65 -14.09
N GLU A 89 -12.44 8.96 -14.17
CA GLU A 89 -11.51 9.92 -14.77
C GLU A 89 -10.25 10.08 -13.90
N ASN A 90 -10.38 10.08 -12.57
CA ASN A 90 -9.24 10.11 -11.66
C ASN A 90 -8.35 8.86 -11.81
N GLU A 91 -8.95 7.68 -11.89
CA GLU A 91 -8.22 6.42 -12.09
C GLU A 91 -7.50 6.41 -13.44
N LEU A 92 -8.21 6.84 -14.50
CA LEU A 92 -7.65 7.01 -15.84
C LEU A 92 -6.45 7.96 -15.82
N GLN A 93 -6.57 9.11 -15.19
CA GLN A 93 -5.51 10.10 -15.11
C GLN A 93 -4.30 9.56 -14.35
N ASN A 94 -4.52 8.94 -13.20
CA ASN A 94 -3.47 8.30 -12.41
C ASN A 94 -2.72 7.24 -13.22
N ARG A 95 -3.44 6.41 -13.95
CA ARG A 95 -2.83 5.38 -14.81
C ARG A 95 -2.01 5.98 -15.95
N LEU A 96 -2.52 7.01 -16.59
CA LEU A 96 -1.80 7.72 -17.64
C LEU A 96 -0.51 8.35 -17.11
N ASP A 97 -0.57 9.00 -15.95
CA ASP A 97 0.59 9.65 -15.35
C ASP A 97 1.66 8.64 -14.91
N GLN A 98 1.25 7.47 -14.38
CA GLN A 98 2.18 6.36 -14.10
C GLN A 98 2.90 5.90 -15.37
N VAL A 99 2.15 5.67 -16.45
CA VAL A 99 2.72 5.18 -17.71
C VAL A 99 3.60 6.23 -18.36
N ARG A 100 3.20 7.51 -18.35
CA ARG A 100 4.01 8.64 -18.80
C ARG A 100 5.34 8.73 -18.05
N THR A 101 5.27 8.62 -16.72
CA THR A 101 6.48 8.65 -15.88
C THR A 101 7.41 7.48 -16.19
N SER A 102 6.84 6.29 -16.38
CA SER A 102 7.61 5.07 -16.65
C SER A 102 8.26 5.06 -18.04
N LEU A 103 7.57 5.60 -19.04
CA LEU A 103 8.04 5.59 -20.44
C LEU A 103 8.77 6.87 -20.83
N GLY A 104 8.59 7.97 -20.10
CA GLY A 104 9.32 9.23 -20.32
C GLY A 104 8.60 10.24 -21.22
N GLY A 105 7.25 10.22 -21.28
CA GLY A 105 6.43 11.22 -21.95
C GLY A 105 5.39 10.68 -22.90
N ASP A 106 4.50 11.55 -23.38
CA ASP A 106 3.36 11.18 -24.23
C ASP A 106 3.76 10.53 -25.56
N ASP A 107 4.79 11.06 -26.23
CA ASP A 107 5.29 10.50 -27.50
C ASP A 107 5.74 9.04 -27.32
N LYS A 108 6.35 8.74 -26.17
CA LYS A 108 6.80 7.38 -25.85
C LYS A 108 5.65 6.45 -25.48
N VAL A 109 4.59 6.98 -24.87
CA VAL A 109 3.35 6.23 -24.61
C VAL A 109 2.71 5.86 -25.95
N GLU A 110 2.54 6.81 -26.88
CA GLU A 110 1.98 6.55 -28.20
C GLU A 110 2.81 5.55 -29.02
N GLU A 111 4.14 5.67 -28.97
CA GLU A 111 5.07 4.73 -29.62
C GLU A 111 4.93 3.32 -29.04
N TYR A 112 4.86 3.20 -27.70
CA TYR A 112 4.77 1.91 -27.01
C TYR A 112 3.46 1.18 -27.29
N PHE A 113 2.32 1.89 -27.22
CA PHE A 113 1.00 1.30 -27.47
C PHE A 113 0.62 1.26 -28.94
N GLY A 114 1.36 1.92 -29.83
CA GLY A 114 1.06 2.01 -31.26
C GLY A 114 -0.25 2.74 -31.56
N LYS A 115 -0.72 3.60 -30.66
CA LYS A 115 -2.01 4.30 -30.72
C LYS A 115 -1.86 5.73 -30.21
N PRO A 116 -2.62 6.70 -30.79
CA PRO A 116 -2.69 8.05 -30.26
C PRO A 116 -3.26 8.08 -28.83
N LEU A 117 -2.76 8.98 -27.99
CA LEU A 117 -3.12 9.08 -26.58
C LEU A 117 -4.63 9.25 -26.36
N TYR A 118 -5.32 10.02 -27.20
CA TYR A 118 -6.78 10.20 -27.11
C TYR A 118 -7.55 8.88 -27.27
N ARG A 119 -7.07 7.97 -28.15
CA ARG A 119 -7.65 6.64 -28.32
C ARG A 119 -7.42 5.75 -27.10
N LEU A 120 -6.20 5.76 -26.57
CA LEU A 120 -5.88 5.07 -25.31
C LEU A 120 -6.78 5.54 -24.17
N ARG A 121 -7.01 6.86 -24.06
CA ARG A 121 -7.92 7.42 -23.05
C ARG A 121 -9.35 6.89 -23.21
N LEU A 122 -9.85 6.78 -24.43
CA LEU A 122 -11.20 6.25 -24.67
C LEU A 122 -11.31 4.77 -24.30
N GLU A 123 -10.35 3.95 -24.76
CA GLU A 123 -10.32 2.51 -24.48
C GLU A 123 -10.15 2.23 -22.98
N TRP A 124 -9.27 2.96 -22.30
CA TRP A 124 -9.06 2.78 -20.87
C TRP A 124 -10.24 3.29 -20.03
N ARG A 125 -10.88 4.38 -20.43
CA ARG A 125 -12.09 4.86 -19.75
C ARG A 125 -13.19 3.81 -19.82
N GLU A 126 -13.45 3.22 -20.98
CA GLU A 126 -14.42 2.14 -21.14
C GLU A 126 -14.07 0.93 -20.28
N ARG A 127 -12.80 0.53 -20.27
CA ARG A 127 -12.32 -0.57 -19.43
C ARG A 127 -12.52 -0.29 -17.94
N PHE A 128 -12.17 0.89 -17.45
CA PHE A 128 -12.38 1.26 -16.04
C PHE A 128 -13.86 1.36 -15.67
N GLN A 129 -14.70 1.82 -16.58
CA GLN A 129 -16.14 1.80 -16.38
C GLN A 129 -16.65 0.36 -16.25
N ASP A 130 -16.29 -0.53 -17.15
CA ASP A 130 -16.69 -1.94 -17.12
C ASP A 130 -16.16 -2.64 -15.86
N GLN A 131 -14.92 -2.39 -15.47
CA GLN A 131 -14.33 -2.92 -14.25
C GLN A 131 -15.08 -2.41 -13.00
N SER A 132 -15.40 -1.14 -12.94
CA SER A 132 -16.17 -0.55 -11.85
C SER A 132 -17.57 -1.17 -11.74
N LEU A 133 -18.28 -1.33 -12.87
CA LEU A 133 -19.59 -2.00 -12.92
C LEU A 133 -19.50 -3.45 -12.44
N THR A 134 -18.53 -4.20 -12.93
CA THR A 134 -18.28 -5.60 -12.53
C THR A 134 -18.07 -5.70 -11.03
N GLN A 135 -17.23 -4.83 -10.47
CA GLN A 135 -16.93 -4.80 -9.04
C GLN A 135 -18.14 -4.41 -8.19
N GLN A 136 -18.93 -3.42 -8.63
CA GLN A 136 -20.15 -3.03 -7.92
C GLN A 136 -21.17 -4.16 -7.88
N GLU A 137 -21.37 -4.87 -9.01
CA GLU A 137 -22.31 -6.00 -9.03
C GLU A 137 -21.82 -7.15 -8.15
N ARG A 138 -20.51 -7.45 -8.16
CA ARG A 138 -19.91 -8.45 -7.27
C ARG A 138 -20.14 -8.09 -5.80
N GLN A 139 -19.94 -6.84 -5.42
CA GLN A 139 -20.20 -6.34 -4.07
C GLN A 139 -21.69 -6.40 -3.70
N LYS A 140 -22.58 -6.06 -4.63
CA LYS A 140 -24.03 -6.13 -4.43
C LYS A 140 -24.50 -7.56 -4.18
N ILE A 141 -23.95 -8.54 -4.91
CA ILE A 141 -24.25 -9.96 -4.70
C ILE A 141 -23.71 -10.44 -3.38
N ALA A 142 -22.44 -10.14 -3.08
CA ALA A 142 -21.84 -10.44 -1.78
C ALA A 142 -22.61 -9.80 -0.61
N GLY A 143 -23.14 -8.59 -0.81
CA GLY A 143 -23.94 -7.87 0.17
C GLY A 143 -25.34 -8.48 0.45
N ARG A 144 -25.75 -9.53 -0.28
CA ARG A 144 -27.00 -10.27 0.04
C ARG A 144 -26.88 -11.13 1.29
N VAL A 145 -25.65 -11.39 1.73
CA VAL A 145 -25.39 -12.14 2.96
C VAL A 145 -25.88 -11.32 4.16
N PRO A 146 -26.78 -11.87 4.98
CA PRO A 146 -27.27 -11.19 6.18
C PRO A 146 -26.15 -11.02 7.21
N GLU A 147 -26.40 -10.17 8.20
CA GLU A 147 -25.47 -9.99 9.31
C GLU A 147 -25.20 -11.33 10.01
N ILE A 148 -23.92 -11.60 10.29
CA ILE A 148 -23.50 -12.84 10.93
C ILE A 148 -23.83 -12.78 12.41
N THR A 149 -24.61 -13.77 12.86
CA THR A 149 -25.05 -13.87 14.25
C THR A 149 -24.10 -14.74 15.08
N PRO A 150 -24.16 -14.63 16.42
CA PRO A 150 -23.44 -15.56 17.31
C PRO A 150 -23.77 -17.03 17.08
N TYR A 151 -24.98 -17.34 16.61
CA TYR A 151 -25.38 -18.70 16.26
C TYR A 151 -24.62 -19.19 15.02
N ASP A 152 -24.47 -18.37 14.00
CA ASP A 152 -23.76 -18.71 12.78
C ASP A 152 -22.29 -19.06 13.06
N VAL A 153 -21.64 -18.29 13.91
CA VAL A 153 -20.24 -18.53 14.32
C VAL A 153 -20.12 -19.84 15.10
N ARG A 154 -21.06 -20.15 15.99
CA ARG A 154 -21.05 -21.43 16.71
C ARG A 154 -21.23 -22.59 15.74
N GLN A 155 -22.19 -22.50 14.83
CA GLN A 155 -22.44 -23.54 13.82
C GLN A 155 -21.19 -23.77 12.95
N TYR A 156 -20.49 -22.71 12.58
CA TYR A 156 -19.22 -22.82 11.85
C TYR A 156 -18.18 -23.59 12.66
N LEU A 157 -17.97 -23.24 13.92
CA LEU A 157 -17.01 -23.92 14.80
C LEU A 157 -17.35 -25.37 15.06
N ASP A 158 -18.64 -25.72 15.11
CA ASP A 158 -19.10 -27.12 15.29
C ASP A 158 -18.76 -28.02 14.07
N THR A 159 -18.54 -27.42 12.91
CA THR A 159 -18.31 -28.12 11.66
C THR A 159 -16.90 -27.95 11.08
N ALA A 160 -16.19 -26.90 11.46
CA ALA A 160 -14.84 -26.59 10.99
C ALA A 160 -13.80 -27.52 11.64
N ASN A 161 -12.78 -27.94 10.87
CA ASN A 161 -11.60 -28.55 11.48
C ASN A 161 -10.75 -27.47 12.14
N VAL A 162 -10.02 -27.82 13.19
CA VAL A 162 -9.14 -26.89 13.91
C VAL A 162 -8.09 -26.29 13.00
N ASP A 163 -7.60 -27.07 12.02
CA ASP A 163 -6.59 -26.63 11.05
C ASP A 163 -7.15 -25.63 10.01
N ASP A 164 -8.46 -25.56 9.85
CA ASP A 164 -9.14 -24.64 8.93
C ASP A 164 -9.53 -23.32 9.63
N LEU A 165 -9.39 -23.25 10.96
CA LEU A 165 -9.70 -22.04 11.71
C LEU A 165 -8.67 -20.94 11.41
N PRO A 166 -9.10 -19.67 11.36
CA PRO A 166 -8.18 -18.55 11.25
C PRO A 166 -7.12 -18.60 12.35
N LEU A 167 -5.85 -18.49 11.98
CA LEU A 167 -4.77 -18.37 12.94
C LEU A 167 -4.69 -16.90 13.42
N VAL A 168 -4.91 -16.70 14.71
CA VAL A 168 -4.66 -15.42 15.37
C VAL A 168 -3.16 -15.31 15.62
N PRO A 169 -2.48 -14.28 15.06
CA PRO A 169 -1.04 -14.12 15.25
C PRO A 169 -0.72 -13.77 16.70
N ILE A 170 0.54 -13.96 17.07
CA ILE A 170 1.04 -13.52 18.38
C ILE A 170 0.85 -12.02 18.53
N LYS A 171 0.37 -11.58 19.72
CA LYS A 171 0.15 -10.17 20.04
C LYS A 171 0.87 -9.79 21.31
N TYR A 172 1.45 -8.60 21.31
CA TYR A 172 2.16 -8.02 22.42
C TYR A 172 1.42 -6.80 22.97
N GLN A 173 1.31 -6.71 24.27
CA GLN A 173 0.96 -5.47 24.96
C GLN A 173 2.24 -4.94 25.59
N LEU A 174 2.59 -3.69 25.28
CA LEU A 174 3.88 -3.11 25.63
C LEU A 174 3.69 -1.77 26.37
N SER A 175 4.63 -1.50 27.26
CA SER A 175 4.82 -0.17 27.83
C SER A 175 6.25 0.33 27.51
N GLN A 176 6.41 1.65 27.34
CA GLN A 176 7.68 2.27 27.01
C GLN A 176 8.04 3.43 27.91
N ILE A 177 9.35 3.65 28.09
CA ILE A 177 9.92 4.88 28.62
C ILE A 177 10.87 5.43 27.57
N CYS A 178 10.60 6.63 27.08
CA CYS A 178 11.31 7.25 25.97
C CYS A 178 12.12 8.45 26.44
N ILE A 179 13.34 8.57 25.92
CA ILE A 179 14.20 9.76 26.03
C ILE A 179 14.57 10.17 24.61
N TYR A 180 14.35 11.44 24.30
CA TYR A 180 14.75 12.01 23.03
C TYR A 180 16.18 12.55 23.11
N PRO A 181 16.94 12.50 22.00
CA PRO A 181 18.20 13.19 21.90
C PRO A 181 18.02 14.72 21.99
N ASP A 182 19.10 15.47 22.18
CA ASP A 182 19.04 16.94 22.22
C ASP A 182 18.58 17.50 20.86
N ARG A 183 17.28 17.64 20.73
CA ARG A 183 16.65 18.14 19.50
C ARG A 183 17.02 19.60 19.21
N GLU A 184 17.23 20.44 20.22
CA GLU A 184 17.51 21.85 19.99
C GLU A 184 18.89 22.05 19.34
N ALA A 185 19.91 21.40 19.86
CA ALA A 185 21.25 21.45 19.28
C ALA A 185 21.29 20.85 17.87
N ALA A 186 20.65 19.70 17.66
CA ALA A 186 20.56 19.05 16.36
C ALA A 186 19.81 19.91 15.33
N ASN A 187 18.67 20.51 15.72
CA ASN A 187 17.90 21.39 14.86
C ASN A 187 18.67 22.66 14.48
N LEU A 188 19.41 23.25 15.44
CA LEU A 188 20.27 24.41 15.17
C LEU A 188 21.36 24.07 14.14
N ALA A 189 22.05 22.96 14.31
CA ALA A 189 23.08 22.50 13.38
C ALA A 189 22.53 22.28 11.95
N VAL A 190 21.33 21.69 11.82
CA VAL A 190 20.67 21.53 10.51
C VAL A 190 20.30 22.86 9.91
N LYS A 191 19.72 23.77 10.70
CA LYS A 191 19.37 25.12 10.22
C LYS A 191 20.61 25.87 9.72
N GLU A 192 21.73 25.81 10.43
CA GLU A 192 23.00 26.42 9.98
C GLU A 192 23.50 25.80 8.66
N ARG A 193 23.45 24.47 8.52
CA ARG A 193 23.82 23.81 7.26
C ARG A 193 22.91 24.22 6.10
N LEU A 194 21.61 24.30 6.32
CA LEU A 194 20.66 24.77 5.28
C LEU A 194 20.85 26.24 4.92
N LEU A 195 21.16 27.10 5.88
CA LEU A 195 21.49 28.52 5.60
C LEU A 195 22.72 28.61 4.70
N ALA A 196 23.78 27.86 5.00
CA ALA A 196 24.98 27.82 4.15
C ALA A 196 24.66 27.28 2.73
N ILE A 197 23.83 26.24 2.60
CA ILE A 197 23.40 25.74 1.29
C ILE A 197 22.57 26.80 0.56
N ARG A 198 21.66 27.48 1.24
CA ARG A 198 20.83 28.53 0.66
C ARG A 198 21.69 29.70 0.14
N GLU A 199 22.72 30.11 0.89
CA GLU A 199 23.65 31.16 0.48
C GLU A 199 24.41 30.73 -0.81
N ARG A 200 24.86 29.48 -0.91
CA ARG A 200 25.51 28.97 -2.12
C ARG A 200 24.58 29.01 -3.34
N ILE A 201 23.28 28.69 -3.15
CA ILE A 201 22.30 28.78 -4.24
C ILE A 201 22.09 30.21 -4.66
N ILE A 202 21.97 31.16 -3.72
CA ILE A 202 21.82 32.59 -3.99
C ILE A 202 23.04 33.13 -4.74
N ASN A 203 24.23 32.61 -4.43
CA ASN A 203 25.50 32.98 -5.09
C ASN A 203 25.69 32.29 -6.45
N GLY A 204 24.70 31.55 -6.96
CA GLY A 204 24.65 31.01 -8.32
C GLY A 204 24.98 29.55 -8.47
N GLU A 205 25.18 28.77 -7.38
CA GLU A 205 25.27 27.33 -7.49
C GLU A 205 23.90 26.72 -7.83
N ARG A 206 23.91 25.67 -8.63
CA ARG A 206 22.68 25.02 -9.09
C ARG A 206 22.00 24.27 -7.96
N PHE A 207 20.75 24.61 -7.68
CA PHE A 207 19.91 23.94 -6.67
C PHE A 207 19.95 22.41 -6.84
N ALA A 208 19.72 21.89 -8.06
CA ALA A 208 19.71 20.47 -8.34
C ALA A 208 21.03 19.76 -8.02
N THR A 209 22.18 20.45 -8.14
CA THR A 209 23.48 19.88 -7.78
C THR A 209 23.59 19.74 -6.27
N LEU A 210 23.19 20.76 -5.53
CA LEU A 210 23.22 20.74 -4.07
C LEU A 210 22.19 19.76 -3.48
N ALA A 211 21.02 19.63 -4.11
CA ALA A 211 20.03 18.63 -3.73
C ALA A 211 20.58 17.20 -3.87
N ARG A 212 21.27 16.88 -4.97
CA ARG A 212 21.90 15.57 -5.15
C ARG A 212 23.00 15.28 -4.13
N LEU A 213 23.72 16.30 -3.69
CA LEU A 213 24.84 16.15 -2.75
C LEU A 213 24.41 16.10 -1.28
N TYR A 214 23.37 16.83 -0.93
CA TYR A 214 23.04 17.08 0.47
C TYR A 214 21.64 16.63 0.88
N SER A 215 20.67 16.52 -0.05
CA SER A 215 19.31 16.15 0.33
C SER A 215 19.22 14.72 0.85
N GLU A 216 18.61 14.58 2.01
CA GLU A 216 18.34 13.31 2.68
C GLU A 216 16.96 12.72 2.30
N ASP A 217 16.29 13.30 1.28
CA ASP A 217 15.11 12.68 0.67
C ASP A 217 15.50 11.70 -0.44
N PRO A 218 15.42 10.37 -0.19
CA PRO A 218 15.81 9.37 -1.20
C PRO A 218 14.93 9.40 -2.44
N GLY A 219 13.69 9.91 -2.33
CA GLY A 219 12.73 9.95 -3.41
C GLY A 219 13.03 11.01 -4.46
N SER A 220 13.59 12.16 -4.07
CA SER A 220 13.84 13.27 -4.99
C SER A 220 15.31 13.66 -5.15
N ALA A 221 16.18 13.34 -4.21
CA ALA A 221 17.59 13.75 -4.23
C ALA A 221 18.29 13.42 -5.56
N ARG A 222 18.11 12.20 -6.07
CA ARG A 222 18.72 11.75 -7.35
C ARG A 222 18.22 12.55 -8.55
N ARG A 223 16.98 13.07 -8.49
CA ARG A 223 16.38 13.94 -9.50
C ARG A 223 16.68 15.43 -9.29
N GLY A 224 17.64 15.76 -8.40
CA GLY A 224 17.97 17.14 -8.06
C GLY A 224 16.94 17.83 -7.16
N GLY A 225 16.24 17.03 -6.36
CA GLY A 225 15.22 17.47 -5.42
C GLY A 225 13.82 17.65 -6.02
N GLU A 226 13.62 17.36 -7.31
CA GLU A 226 12.36 17.58 -8.01
C GLU A 226 11.30 16.56 -7.61
N LEU A 227 10.10 17.09 -7.24
CA LEU A 227 8.97 16.32 -6.73
C LEU A 227 7.96 15.98 -7.83
N GLY A 228 7.96 16.75 -8.94
CA GLY A 228 6.94 16.67 -9.98
C GLY A 228 5.70 17.52 -9.64
N LEU A 229 4.79 17.62 -10.62
CA LEU A 229 3.53 18.35 -10.44
C LEU A 229 2.59 17.54 -9.55
N ALA A 230 2.21 18.10 -8.41
CA ALA A 230 1.40 17.40 -7.41
C ALA A 230 0.47 18.36 -6.66
N SER A 231 -0.62 17.79 -6.12
CA SER A 231 -1.57 18.56 -5.30
C SER A 231 -0.94 18.99 -3.98
N LYS A 232 -1.27 20.21 -3.53
CA LYS A 232 -0.84 20.72 -2.22
C LYS A 232 -1.27 19.80 -1.05
N SER A 233 -2.31 19.01 -1.21
CA SER A 233 -2.87 18.15 -0.17
C SER A 233 -2.01 16.94 0.19
N ILE A 234 -1.03 16.56 -0.66
CA ILE A 234 -0.14 15.41 -0.39
C ILE A 234 1.10 15.80 0.43
N PHE A 235 1.32 17.07 0.66
CA PHE A 235 2.45 17.58 1.43
C PHE A 235 2.01 18.06 2.81
N TRP A 236 2.95 18.16 3.73
CA TRP A 236 2.70 18.78 5.02
C TRP A 236 2.21 20.24 4.85
N PRO A 237 1.26 20.71 5.66
CA PRO A 237 0.71 22.08 5.53
C PRO A 237 1.80 23.16 5.46
N ALA A 238 2.80 23.10 6.35
CA ALA A 238 3.90 24.07 6.35
C ALA A 238 4.69 24.08 5.02
N PHE A 239 4.90 22.90 4.42
CA PHE A 239 5.55 22.78 3.11
C PHE A 239 4.69 23.38 2.00
N SER A 240 3.40 23.00 1.96
CA SER A 240 2.44 23.48 0.96
C SER A 240 2.25 25.00 1.03
N ASP A 241 2.07 25.54 2.23
CA ASP A 241 1.88 26.97 2.43
C ASP A 241 3.11 27.77 1.98
N ALA A 242 4.30 27.28 2.33
CA ALA A 242 5.54 27.88 1.85
C ALA A 242 5.64 27.82 0.32
N ALA A 243 5.42 26.64 -0.30
CA ALA A 243 5.48 26.49 -1.74
C ALA A 243 4.43 27.37 -2.45
N MET A 244 3.19 27.39 -1.94
CA MET A 244 2.12 28.21 -2.53
C MET A 244 2.34 29.72 -2.38
N SER A 245 3.09 30.16 -1.38
CA SER A 245 3.44 31.58 -1.21
C SER A 245 4.58 32.06 -2.13
N LEU A 246 5.46 31.17 -2.57
CA LEU A 246 6.63 31.50 -3.37
C LEU A 246 6.25 31.79 -4.82
N LYS A 247 7.01 32.69 -5.47
CA LYS A 247 6.99 32.81 -6.93
C LYS A 247 7.94 31.78 -7.55
N PRO A 248 7.64 31.27 -8.76
CA PRO A 248 8.56 30.39 -9.47
C PRO A 248 9.98 30.96 -9.55
N GLY A 249 10.97 30.09 -9.29
CA GLY A 249 12.39 30.45 -9.27
C GLY A 249 12.88 31.12 -7.98
N ILE A 250 12.03 31.31 -7.00
CA ILE A 250 12.43 31.89 -5.69
C ILE A 250 12.58 30.76 -4.67
N ILE A 251 13.66 30.85 -3.88
CA ILE A 251 13.97 29.87 -2.83
C ILE A 251 13.34 30.30 -1.51
N SER A 252 12.73 29.36 -0.80
CA SER A 252 12.13 29.61 0.52
C SER A 252 13.13 30.06 1.59
N GLN A 253 12.63 30.53 2.69
CA GLN A 253 13.30 30.36 3.97
C GLN A 253 13.31 28.90 4.37
N ILE A 254 13.99 28.56 5.48
CA ILE A 254 13.93 27.19 6.02
C ILE A 254 12.49 26.91 6.46
N VAL A 255 11.94 25.82 5.96
CA VAL A 255 10.60 25.32 6.29
C VAL A 255 10.74 24.09 7.15
N GLU A 256 10.16 24.10 8.33
CA GLU A 256 10.15 22.98 9.27
C GLU A 256 8.88 22.14 9.10
N THR A 257 9.04 20.83 9.01
CA THR A 257 7.95 19.85 8.95
C THR A 257 8.28 18.66 9.86
N PRO A 258 7.34 17.76 10.12
CA PRO A 258 7.65 16.51 10.83
C PRO A 258 8.72 15.65 10.15
N ASP A 259 8.95 15.80 8.84
CA ASP A 259 9.99 15.04 8.11
C ASP A 259 11.40 15.67 8.25
N GLY A 260 11.52 16.91 8.78
CA GLY A 260 12.76 17.64 8.93
C GLY A 260 12.68 19.07 8.40
N PHE A 261 13.83 19.59 7.99
CA PHE A 261 13.99 20.98 7.54
C PHE A 261 14.22 21.04 6.03
N HIS A 262 13.50 21.93 5.35
CA HIS A 262 13.48 22.03 3.90
C HIS A 262 13.92 23.39 3.40
N LEU A 263 14.63 23.40 2.27
CA LEU A 263 14.68 24.53 1.33
C LEU A 263 13.86 24.15 0.12
N ILE A 264 12.96 25.04 -0.30
CA ILE A 264 12.00 24.78 -1.38
C ILE A 264 12.19 25.81 -2.47
N GLU A 265 12.18 25.37 -3.73
CA GLU A 265 12.09 26.21 -4.90
C GLU A 265 10.95 25.73 -5.78
N VAL A 266 10.01 26.60 -6.07
CA VAL A 266 8.88 26.31 -6.94
C VAL A 266 9.29 26.49 -8.39
N LEU A 267 9.01 25.51 -9.22
CA LEU A 267 9.29 25.52 -10.66
C LEU A 267 8.08 26.04 -11.43
N GLU A 268 6.88 25.54 -11.10
CA GLU A 268 5.62 25.96 -11.73
C GLU A 268 4.44 25.78 -10.77
N LYS A 269 3.32 26.44 -11.05
CA LYS A 269 2.05 26.34 -10.33
C LYS A 269 0.88 26.28 -11.29
N SER A 270 -0.13 25.46 -10.92
CA SER A 270 -1.39 25.36 -11.66
C SER A 270 -2.55 25.11 -10.68
N GLY A 271 -3.28 26.17 -10.31
CA GLY A 271 -4.33 26.11 -9.31
C GLY A 271 -3.80 25.65 -7.95
N ASP A 272 -4.37 24.56 -7.42
CA ASP A 272 -3.95 23.91 -6.17
C ASP A 272 -2.78 22.92 -6.33
N MET A 273 -2.20 22.84 -7.51
CA MET A 273 -1.04 22.00 -7.82
C MET A 273 0.22 22.86 -7.99
N PHE A 274 1.36 22.29 -7.64
CA PHE A 274 2.67 22.89 -7.91
C PHE A 274 3.70 21.81 -8.21
N ASN A 275 4.69 22.17 -9.04
CA ASN A 275 5.95 21.44 -9.17
C ASN A 275 7.02 22.22 -8.41
N ALA A 276 7.68 21.53 -7.49
CA ALA A 276 8.76 22.13 -6.70
C ALA A 276 9.95 21.16 -6.64
N ARG A 277 11.10 21.72 -6.30
CA ARG A 277 12.25 20.94 -5.86
C ARG A 277 12.64 21.36 -4.44
N HIS A 278 13.14 20.39 -3.67
CA HIS A 278 13.52 20.65 -2.29
C HIS A 278 14.87 20.01 -1.93
N ILE A 279 15.46 20.55 -0.87
CA ILE A 279 16.57 19.94 -0.14
C ILE A 279 16.05 19.69 1.26
N LEU A 280 15.98 18.44 1.65
CA LEU A 280 15.61 18.01 2.98
C LEU A 280 16.88 17.65 3.77
N LEU A 281 17.03 18.20 4.96
CA LEU A 281 17.98 17.72 5.95
C LEU A 281 17.24 17.35 7.23
N LYS A 282 17.70 16.27 7.88
CA LYS A 282 17.18 15.79 9.15
C LYS A 282 18.15 16.12 10.28
N PRO A 283 17.65 16.34 11.51
CA PRO A 283 18.52 16.42 12.68
C PRO A 283 19.38 15.18 12.81
N GLN A 284 20.68 15.37 13.02
CA GLN A 284 21.64 14.33 13.29
C GLN A 284 21.98 14.38 14.78
N TYR A 285 21.94 13.25 15.45
CA TYR A 285 22.21 13.15 16.87
C TYR A 285 23.62 12.61 17.10
N THR A 286 24.25 13.04 18.17
CA THR A 286 25.62 12.65 18.49
C THR A 286 25.67 11.34 19.29
N ASP A 287 26.84 10.67 19.25
CA ASP A 287 27.09 9.50 20.09
C ASP A 287 26.98 9.85 21.58
N GLU A 288 27.31 11.08 21.97
CA GLU A 288 27.19 11.58 23.35
C GLU A 288 25.72 11.67 23.80
N ASP A 289 24.82 12.09 22.90
CA ASP A 289 23.38 12.11 23.19
C ASP A 289 22.85 10.69 23.42
N ARG A 290 23.27 9.76 22.59
CA ARG A 290 22.92 8.35 22.70
C ARG A 290 23.45 7.76 24.02
N GLU A 291 24.71 7.95 24.33
CA GLU A 291 25.33 7.44 25.58
C GLU A 291 24.61 8.01 26.82
N ARG A 292 24.26 9.29 26.81
CA ARG A 292 23.53 9.95 27.90
C ARG A 292 22.15 9.34 28.08
N ALA A 293 21.39 9.16 26.99
CA ALA A 293 20.07 8.57 27.02
C ALA A 293 20.13 7.10 27.49
N PHE A 294 21.05 6.30 26.95
CA PHE A 294 21.22 4.91 27.33
C PHE A 294 21.59 4.76 28.80
N LYS A 295 22.51 5.56 29.31
CA LYS A 295 22.90 5.55 30.74
C LYS A 295 21.74 5.90 31.66
N THR A 296 20.87 6.85 31.25
CA THR A 296 19.68 7.20 32.00
C THR A 296 18.66 6.05 32.00
N LEU A 297 18.42 5.43 30.85
CA LEU A 297 17.49 4.31 30.70
C LEU A 297 17.98 3.06 31.46
N ASP A 298 19.28 2.77 31.45
CA ASP A 298 19.89 1.68 32.21
C ASP A 298 19.76 1.89 33.73
N SER A 299 19.96 3.14 34.19
CA SER A 299 19.73 3.49 35.59
C SER A 299 18.27 3.24 35.99
N LEU A 300 17.33 3.71 35.18
CA LEU A 300 15.89 3.49 35.41
C LEU A 300 15.53 1.99 35.41
N LYS A 301 16.04 1.22 34.45
CA LYS A 301 15.85 -0.24 34.41
C LYS A 301 16.34 -0.90 35.69
N THR A 302 17.51 -0.48 36.18
CA THR A 302 18.11 -1.00 37.44
C THR A 302 17.26 -0.64 38.65
N GLU A 303 16.78 0.60 38.77
CA GLU A 303 15.89 1.06 39.86
C GLU A 303 14.55 0.34 39.84
N ILE A 304 13.97 0.11 38.66
CA ILE A 304 12.73 -0.65 38.51
C ILE A 304 12.94 -2.11 38.92
N ALA A 305 14.05 -2.74 38.50
CA ALA A 305 14.41 -4.11 38.88
C ALA A 305 14.58 -4.25 40.38
N ALA A 306 15.20 -3.24 41.02
CA ALA A 306 15.36 -3.15 42.49
C ALA A 306 14.03 -2.80 43.21
N LYS A 307 12.94 -2.57 42.51
CA LYS A 307 11.64 -2.13 43.04
C LYS A 307 11.69 -0.80 43.79
N ALA A 308 12.67 0.04 43.52
CA ALA A 308 12.79 1.39 44.09
C ALA A 308 11.73 2.34 43.48
N ILE A 309 11.36 2.11 42.24
CA ILE A 309 10.29 2.80 41.53
C ILE A 309 9.52 1.79 40.67
N THR A 310 8.23 2.02 40.42
CA THR A 310 7.49 1.20 39.45
C THR A 310 7.70 1.71 38.02
N PHE A 311 7.50 0.85 37.01
CA PHE A 311 7.64 1.25 35.60
C PHE A 311 6.70 2.41 35.26
N GLU A 312 5.46 2.38 35.74
CA GLU A 312 4.46 3.40 35.50
C GLU A 312 4.84 4.76 36.09
N LEU A 313 5.42 4.77 37.29
CA LEU A 313 5.91 5.99 37.90
C LEU A 313 7.16 6.50 37.17
N ALA A 314 8.08 5.62 36.80
CA ALA A 314 9.24 5.97 36.00
C ALA A 314 8.83 6.57 34.65
N ALA A 315 7.85 5.98 33.96
CA ALA A 315 7.29 6.51 32.72
C ALA A 315 6.71 7.92 32.92
N ARG A 316 5.92 8.15 33.98
CA ARG A 316 5.31 9.47 34.26
C ARG A 316 6.33 10.56 34.58
N PHE A 317 7.43 10.23 35.22
CA PHE A 317 8.42 11.22 35.62
C PHE A 317 9.49 11.45 34.55
N TYR A 318 9.99 10.38 33.93
CA TYR A 318 11.17 10.43 33.07
C TYR A 318 10.89 10.29 31.59
N SER A 319 9.76 9.65 31.19
CA SER A 319 9.45 9.55 29.76
C SER A 319 9.16 10.94 29.16
N GLU A 320 9.70 11.16 27.97
CA GLU A 320 9.48 12.38 27.18
C GLU A 320 8.41 12.17 26.11
N ASP A 321 7.95 10.94 25.86
CA ASP A 321 6.85 10.64 24.95
C ASP A 321 5.51 10.98 25.61
N LEU A 322 4.95 12.12 25.26
CA LEU A 322 3.73 12.64 25.88
C LEU A 322 2.50 11.70 25.78
N PRO A 323 2.24 11.02 24.65
CA PRO A 323 1.11 10.11 24.54
C PRO A 323 1.13 8.99 25.57
N THR A 324 2.28 8.34 25.78
CA THR A 324 2.41 7.20 26.69
C THR A 324 2.76 7.61 28.13
N LYS A 325 3.43 8.75 28.33
CA LYS A 325 3.82 9.29 29.62
C LYS A 325 2.65 9.36 30.62
N THR A 326 1.53 9.92 30.18
CA THR A 326 0.34 10.12 31.03
C THR A 326 -0.36 8.81 31.36
N ASN A 327 -0.18 7.78 30.52
CA ASN A 327 -0.77 6.45 30.68
C ASN A 327 0.20 5.43 31.32
N GLY A 328 1.22 5.89 32.05
CA GLY A 328 2.17 5.01 32.73
C GLY A 328 3.07 4.22 31.78
N GLY A 329 3.28 4.73 30.58
CA GLY A 329 4.10 4.14 29.55
C GLY A 329 3.36 3.23 28.57
N GLN A 330 2.10 2.87 28.81
CA GLN A 330 1.36 1.91 27.97
C GLN A 330 1.22 2.45 26.54
N MET A 331 1.62 1.62 25.59
CA MET A 331 1.52 1.92 24.16
C MET A 331 0.11 1.59 23.64
N ALA A 332 -0.37 2.39 22.70
CA ALA A 332 -1.59 2.14 21.95
C ALA A 332 -1.40 2.55 20.50
N ASP A 333 -1.97 1.77 19.60
CA ASP A 333 -2.00 2.09 18.19
C ASP A 333 -2.79 3.39 17.93
N PRO A 334 -2.21 4.40 17.29
CA PRO A 334 -2.85 5.71 17.14
C PRO A 334 -4.07 5.71 16.22
N TYR A 335 -4.23 4.67 15.38
CA TYR A 335 -5.33 4.58 14.43
C TYR A 335 -6.49 3.75 14.96
N THR A 336 -6.18 2.62 15.61
CA THR A 336 -7.19 1.68 16.12
C THR A 336 -7.50 1.86 17.60
N GLY A 337 -6.60 2.52 18.36
CA GLY A 337 -6.67 2.61 19.81
C GLY A 337 -6.37 1.30 20.55
N SER A 338 -6.01 0.23 19.82
CA SER A 338 -5.64 -1.06 20.41
C SER A 338 -4.35 -0.93 21.22
N SER A 339 -4.32 -1.52 22.41
CA SER A 339 -3.10 -1.68 23.22
C SER A 339 -2.32 -2.95 22.86
N TYR A 340 -2.82 -3.76 21.94
CA TYR A 340 -2.18 -4.97 21.46
C TYR A 340 -1.64 -4.75 20.06
N TYR A 341 -0.41 -5.18 19.82
CA TYR A 341 0.32 -5.07 18.56
C TYR A 341 0.63 -6.45 18.00
N GLU A 342 0.39 -6.65 16.73
CA GLU A 342 0.96 -7.75 15.96
C GLU A 342 2.39 -7.38 15.53
N ILE A 343 3.19 -8.37 15.15
CA ILE A 343 4.62 -8.16 14.85
C ILE A 343 4.82 -7.14 13.72
N ASP A 344 3.97 -7.18 12.69
CA ASP A 344 4.02 -6.30 11.53
C ASP A 344 3.59 -4.84 11.83
N GLN A 345 2.88 -4.63 12.94
CA GLN A 345 2.48 -3.31 13.44
C GLN A 345 3.57 -2.66 14.31
N MET A 346 4.56 -3.43 14.72
CA MET A 346 5.66 -2.95 15.58
C MET A 346 6.79 -2.34 14.74
N LYS A 347 7.51 -1.38 15.32
CA LYS A 347 8.79 -0.97 14.76
C LYS A 347 9.76 -2.16 14.82
N PRO A 348 10.56 -2.43 13.77
CA PRO A 348 11.45 -3.58 13.75
C PRO A 348 12.41 -3.62 14.95
N GLN A 349 12.93 -2.45 15.39
CA GLN A 349 13.81 -2.33 16.53
C GLN A 349 13.12 -2.69 17.84
N ASP A 350 11.84 -2.30 17.98
CA ASP A 350 11.03 -2.61 19.17
C ASP A 350 10.79 -4.10 19.28
N TYR A 351 10.42 -4.74 18.15
CA TYR A 351 10.24 -6.19 18.12
C TYR A 351 11.52 -6.96 18.47
N ILE A 352 12.66 -6.58 17.89
CA ILE A 352 13.96 -7.19 18.19
C ILE A 352 14.29 -7.06 19.69
N ALA A 353 13.92 -5.93 20.31
CA ALA A 353 14.21 -5.69 21.72
C ALA A 353 13.34 -6.53 22.67
N VAL A 354 12.14 -6.97 22.23
CA VAL A 354 11.17 -7.65 23.11
C VAL A 354 10.91 -9.11 22.76
N GLN A 355 11.31 -9.61 21.58
CA GLN A 355 10.96 -10.94 21.09
C GLN A 355 11.34 -12.10 22.02
N ASP A 356 12.43 -11.95 22.76
CA ASP A 356 12.96 -12.98 23.68
C ASP A 356 12.57 -12.73 25.15
N LEU A 357 11.80 -11.65 25.43
CA LEU A 357 11.40 -11.28 26.78
C LEU A 357 10.10 -11.98 27.17
N LYS A 358 9.97 -12.20 28.48
CA LYS A 358 8.73 -12.70 29.10
C LYS A 358 7.89 -11.55 29.65
N GLU A 359 6.63 -11.84 29.94
CA GLU A 359 5.74 -10.89 30.62
C GLU A 359 6.38 -10.34 31.91
N GLY A 360 6.36 -9.03 32.05
CA GLY A 360 6.98 -8.27 33.14
C GLY A 360 8.46 -7.93 32.96
N GLU A 361 9.14 -8.50 31.97
CA GLU A 361 10.55 -8.20 31.70
C GLU A 361 10.72 -6.90 30.91
N ILE A 362 11.87 -6.24 31.11
CA ILE A 362 12.21 -4.94 30.50
C ILE A 362 13.41 -5.13 29.58
N SER A 363 13.34 -4.60 28.37
CA SER A 363 14.43 -4.64 27.39
C SER A 363 15.67 -3.88 27.87
N ASP A 364 16.79 -4.12 27.22
CA ASP A 364 17.90 -3.17 27.24
C ASP A 364 17.50 -1.88 26.50
N PRO A 365 18.19 -0.75 26.75
CA PRO A 365 17.97 0.46 25.98
C PRO A 365 18.15 0.22 24.48
N VAL A 366 17.20 0.68 23.69
CA VAL A 366 17.19 0.52 22.25
C VAL A 366 16.97 1.87 21.56
N GLU A 367 17.67 2.05 20.44
CA GLU A 367 17.38 3.15 19.51
C GLU A 367 16.26 2.72 18.58
N SER A 368 15.22 3.51 18.50
CA SER A 368 14.02 3.25 17.70
C SER A 368 13.47 4.53 17.11
N LEU A 369 12.27 4.47 16.58
CA LEU A 369 11.57 5.61 15.98
C LEU A 369 10.27 5.88 16.74
N ASP A 370 9.93 7.17 16.86
CA ASP A 370 8.59 7.58 17.31
C ASP A 370 7.55 7.45 16.17
N ASN A 371 6.34 7.92 16.41
CA ASN A 371 5.26 7.93 15.41
C ASN A 371 5.05 9.32 14.78
N GLU A 372 5.98 10.25 14.95
CA GLU A 372 5.92 11.57 14.34
C GLU A 372 6.49 11.56 12.92
N GLY A 373 5.86 12.29 12.01
CA GLY A 373 6.28 12.35 10.62
C GLY A 373 6.06 11.05 9.83
N ARG A 374 6.53 11.03 8.59
CA ARG A 374 6.39 9.85 7.71
C ARG A 374 7.32 8.71 8.06
N ASN A 375 8.50 9.03 8.57
CA ASN A 375 9.56 8.06 8.85
C ASN A 375 9.84 7.90 10.35
N GLY A 376 9.18 8.69 11.21
CA GLY A 376 9.48 8.80 12.64
C GLY A 376 10.78 9.55 12.92
N ASN A 377 10.93 10.04 14.15
CA ASN A 377 12.18 10.62 14.64
C ASN A 377 12.89 9.63 15.56
N THR A 378 14.21 9.74 15.65
CA THR A 378 15.01 8.92 16.56
C THR A 378 14.57 9.14 18.00
N VAL A 379 14.36 8.04 18.73
CA VAL A 379 14.05 8.00 20.15
C VAL A 379 14.84 6.85 20.80
N TYR A 380 15.30 7.06 22.01
CA TYR A 380 15.92 6.03 22.85
C TYR A 380 14.89 5.59 23.88
N LYS A 381 14.73 4.27 24.04
CA LYS A 381 13.70 3.75 24.92
C LYS A 381 14.05 2.40 25.56
N ILE A 382 13.39 2.10 26.66
CA ILE A 382 13.23 0.76 27.19
C ILE A 382 11.77 0.35 27.06
N LEU A 383 11.57 -0.92 26.77
CA LEU A 383 10.26 -1.53 26.56
C LEU A 383 10.02 -2.57 27.63
N ARG A 384 8.83 -2.59 28.21
CA ARG A 384 8.36 -3.67 29.08
C ARG A 384 7.28 -4.46 28.38
N VAL A 385 7.41 -5.78 28.41
CA VAL A 385 6.35 -6.68 27.95
C VAL A 385 5.29 -6.80 29.05
N ASP A 386 4.12 -6.22 28.83
CA ASP A 386 3.03 -6.27 29.79
C ASP A 386 2.25 -7.58 29.69
N LYS A 387 1.98 -8.01 28.43
CA LYS A 387 1.28 -9.26 28.15
C LYS A 387 1.66 -9.81 26.78
N ILE A 388 1.67 -11.14 26.67
CA ILE A 388 1.83 -11.86 25.41
C ILE A 388 0.59 -12.74 25.19
N ILE A 389 -0.07 -12.57 24.07
CA ILE A 389 -1.09 -13.51 23.60
C ILE A 389 -0.40 -14.39 22.56
N PRO A 390 -0.14 -15.67 22.83
CA PRO A 390 0.51 -16.54 21.86
C PRO A 390 -0.37 -16.75 20.62
N ALA A 391 0.25 -17.06 19.51
CA ALA A 391 -0.49 -17.45 18.32
C ALA A 391 -1.35 -18.69 18.59
N HIS A 392 -2.61 -18.64 18.18
CA HIS A 392 -3.58 -19.71 18.44
C HIS A 392 -4.66 -19.75 17.34
N PRO A 393 -5.29 -20.88 17.10
CA PRO A 393 -6.52 -20.92 16.31
C PRO A 393 -7.61 -20.04 16.96
N ALA A 394 -8.34 -19.30 16.16
CA ALA A 394 -9.36 -18.38 16.67
C ALA A 394 -10.39 -19.09 17.55
N THR A 395 -10.73 -18.46 18.66
CA THR A 395 -11.71 -18.98 19.65
C THR A 395 -12.95 -18.11 19.69
N TYR A 396 -14.08 -18.71 20.05
CA TYR A 396 -15.34 -17.98 20.14
C TYR A 396 -15.31 -16.85 21.17
N GLU A 397 -14.65 -17.09 22.32
CA GLU A 397 -14.63 -16.16 23.45
C GLU A 397 -13.76 -14.92 23.20
N ASN A 398 -12.66 -15.08 22.49
CA ASN A 398 -11.66 -14.02 22.35
C ASN A 398 -11.64 -13.41 20.93
N ASP A 399 -12.05 -14.18 19.91
CA ASP A 399 -11.80 -13.82 18.51
C ASP A 399 -13.08 -13.82 17.68
N PHE A 400 -14.23 -13.56 18.36
CA PHE A 400 -15.54 -13.58 17.71
C PHE A 400 -15.61 -12.74 16.43
N THR A 401 -15.05 -11.54 16.42
CA THR A 401 -15.08 -10.66 15.25
C THR A 401 -14.36 -11.29 14.05
N GLN A 402 -13.18 -11.86 14.28
CA GLN A 402 -12.40 -12.52 13.23
C GLN A 402 -13.13 -13.76 12.68
N LEU A 403 -13.73 -14.55 13.56
CA LEU A 403 -14.56 -15.70 13.16
C LEU A 403 -15.82 -15.25 12.40
N ALA A 404 -16.48 -14.19 12.84
CA ALA A 404 -17.63 -13.65 12.13
C ALA A 404 -17.29 -13.11 10.76
N ASP A 405 -16.12 -12.49 10.61
CA ASP A 405 -15.61 -12.01 9.30
C ASP A 405 -15.26 -13.18 8.39
N GLN A 406 -14.66 -14.26 8.92
CA GLN A 406 -14.42 -15.49 8.18
C GLN A 406 -15.72 -16.12 7.67
N VAL A 407 -16.71 -16.31 8.55
CA VAL A 407 -18.04 -16.85 8.19
C VAL A 407 -18.72 -15.97 7.13
N ARG A 408 -18.59 -14.65 7.29
CA ARG A 408 -19.15 -13.70 6.31
C ARG A 408 -18.47 -13.86 4.95
N ALA A 409 -17.14 -13.93 4.91
CA ALA A 409 -16.39 -14.09 3.67
C ALA A 409 -16.74 -15.39 2.94
N GLU A 410 -16.86 -16.50 3.67
CA GLU A 410 -17.29 -17.80 3.10
C GLU A 410 -18.69 -17.74 2.52
N ARG A 411 -19.66 -17.18 3.26
CA ARG A 411 -21.03 -17.02 2.76
C ARG A 411 -21.11 -16.08 1.55
N GLN A 412 -20.32 -15.01 1.55
CA GLN A 412 -20.22 -14.11 0.39
C GLN A 412 -19.67 -14.83 -0.84
N GLN A 413 -18.64 -15.65 -0.66
CA GLN A 413 -18.11 -16.47 -1.74
C GLN A 413 -19.15 -17.49 -2.25
N MET A 414 -19.89 -18.15 -1.35
CA MET A 414 -20.97 -19.06 -1.72
C MET A 414 -22.07 -18.37 -2.55
N GLU A 415 -22.48 -17.14 -2.18
CA GLU A 415 -23.48 -16.38 -2.96
C GLU A 415 -22.94 -15.96 -4.34
N ILE A 416 -21.65 -15.60 -4.41
CA ILE A 416 -20.95 -15.32 -5.67
C ILE A 416 -20.92 -16.57 -6.55
N ASP A 417 -20.52 -17.72 -5.99
CA ASP A 417 -20.44 -18.99 -6.73
C ASP A 417 -21.80 -19.43 -7.25
N LYS A 418 -22.82 -19.35 -6.42
CA LYS A 418 -24.22 -19.64 -6.80
C LYS A 418 -24.68 -18.75 -7.93
N PHE A 419 -24.40 -17.44 -7.85
CA PHE A 419 -24.72 -16.51 -8.93
C PHE A 419 -24.06 -16.91 -10.24
N ILE A 420 -22.73 -17.20 -10.21
CA ILE A 420 -21.99 -17.61 -11.40
C ILE A 420 -22.61 -18.87 -12.02
N ASP A 421 -22.89 -19.89 -11.22
CA ASP A 421 -23.46 -21.17 -11.69
C ASP A 421 -24.86 -20.99 -12.29
N GLU A 422 -25.70 -20.13 -11.69
CA GLU A 422 -27.02 -19.78 -12.23
C GLU A 422 -26.90 -19.03 -13.57
N LYS A 423 -25.92 -18.10 -13.67
CA LYS A 423 -25.70 -17.34 -14.90
C LYS A 423 -25.09 -18.16 -16.03
N ILE A 424 -24.18 -19.08 -15.74
CA ILE A 424 -23.65 -20.01 -16.75
C ILE A 424 -24.81 -20.81 -17.38
N LYS A 425 -25.79 -21.26 -16.59
CA LYS A 425 -26.95 -22.03 -17.08
C LYS A 425 -27.90 -21.18 -17.90
N SER A 426 -28.17 -19.93 -17.49
CA SER A 426 -29.23 -19.08 -18.04
C SER A 426 -28.76 -18.14 -19.15
N THR A 427 -27.45 -17.92 -19.29
CA THR A 427 -26.89 -17.01 -20.29
C THR A 427 -26.52 -17.78 -21.58
N TYR A 428 -26.70 -17.11 -22.73
CA TYR A 428 -26.15 -17.60 -23.99
C TYR A 428 -24.62 -17.48 -23.95
N ILE A 429 -23.93 -18.61 -24.01
CA ILE A 429 -22.47 -18.69 -23.96
C ILE A 429 -21.99 -19.62 -25.03
N VAL A 430 -20.96 -19.21 -25.77
CA VAL A 430 -20.27 -20.03 -26.76
C VAL A 430 -18.78 -19.90 -26.57
N ILE A 431 -18.08 -21.01 -26.48
CA ILE A 431 -16.62 -21.10 -26.32
C ILE A 431 -16.04 -21.75 -27.57
N ASP A 432 -14.95 -21.21 -28.11
CA ASP A 432 -14.27 -21.75 -29.28
C ASP A 432 -13.63 -23.11 -28.98
N PRO A 433 -13.67 -24.07 -29.92
CA PRO A 433 -13.09 -25.40 -29.75
C PRO A 433 -11.58 -25.42 -29.42
N ILE A 434 -10.82 -24.36 -29.66
CA ILE A 434 -9.40 -24.31 -29.25
C ILE A 434 -9.19 -24.45 -27.75
N PHE A 435 -10.25 -24.20 -26.94
CA PHE A 435 -10.29 -24.38 -25.49
C PHE A 435 -11.01 -25.67 -25.05
N ALA A 436 -11.24 -26.63 -25.98
CA ALA A 436 -11.96 -27.87 -25.69
C ALA A 436 -11.27 -28.77 -24.63
N ASP A 437 -9.94 -28.66 -24.55
CA ASP A 437 -9.16 -29.47 -23.60
C ASP A 437 -8.87 -28.67 -22.30
N CYS A 438 -9.56 -27.56 -22.04
CA CYS A 438 -9.44 -26.82 -20.79
C CYS A 438 -10.15 -27.57 -19.66
N ASP A 439 -9.44 -27.71 -18.53
CA ASP A 439 -10.04 -28.15 -17.28
C ASP A 439 -10.56 -26.91 -16.52
N PHE A 440 -11.75 -26.45 -16.91
CA PHE A 440 -12.40 -25.33 -16.27
C PHE A 440 -12.80 -25.68 -14.83
N SER A 441 -12.68 -24.73 -13.90
CA SER A 441 -13.03 -24.92 -12.50
C SER A 441 -14.52 -25.28 -12.30
N ARG A 442 -15.37 -24.86 -13.25
CA ARG A 442 -16.81 -25.12 -13.24
C ARG A 442 -17.22 -25.93 -14.45
N SER A 443 -17.83 -27.08 -14.20
CA SER A 443 -18.26 -28.05 -15.25
C SER A 443 -19.22 -27.42 -16.28
N GLY A 444 -20.01 -26.41 -15.89
CA GLY A 444 -20.95 -25.73 -16.78
C GLY A 444 -20.32 -25.05 -17.99
N TRP A 445 -19.04 -24.69 -17.95
CA TRP A 445 -18.33 -24.10 -19.10
C TRP A 445 -18.07 -25.10 -20.21
N SER A 446 -17.71 -26.33 -19.88
CA SER A 446 -17.41 -27.36 -20.86
C SER A 446 -18.61 -27.68 -21.76
N GLU A 447 -19.83 -27.51 -21.24
CA GLU A 447 -21.07 -27.68 -22.01
C GLU A 447 -21.31 -26.58 -23.06
N LYS A 448 -20.63 -25.44 -22.92
CA LYS A 448 -20.73 -24.26 -23.77
C LYS A 448 -19.73 -24.24 -24.92
N ILE A 449 -18.83 -25.22 -24.97
CA ILE A 449 -17.89 -25.34 -26.08
C ILE A 449 -18.64 -25.75 -27.35
N ARG A 450 -18.42 -24.94 -28.40
CA ARG A 450 -19.04 -25.21 -29.70
C ARG A 450 -18.59 -26.57 -30.21
N LYS A 451 -19.56 -27.39 -30.54
CA LYS A 451 -19.32 -28.64 -31.28
C LYS A 451 -19.28 -28.31 -32.76
N ASP A 452 -18.19 -28.65 -33.42
CA ASP A 452 -18.04 -28.50 -34.88
C ASP A 452 -19.04 -29.33 -35.63
#